data_f51910b794cb4c5d9fe5eb24800f9a2c
#
_entry.id   f51910b794cb4c5d9fe5eb24800f9a2c
#
_cell.length_a   1.000
_cell.length_b   1.000
_cell.length_c   1.000
_cell.angle_alpha   90.00
_cell.angle_beta   90.00
_cell.angle_gamma   90.00
#
_symmetry.space_group_name_H-M   'P 1'
#
loop_
_entity.id
_entity.type
_entity.pdbx_description
1 polymer ?
#
loop_
_entity_poly.entity_id
_entity_poly.type
_entity_poly.pdbx_seq_one_letter_code
_entity_poly.pdbx_strand_id
1 'polypeptide(L)'
;MTTPQGPATVSTLAEARYFGARGVTDLIYAVGIAPQKLAEVSRLRSLGADIKIILDSAEAARAVSAFCSREKTTIPVLLEIDVDGHRSGIRPDGAELLPAAAALADGAELVGVLTHAGDSYECKTTAEIEAAAEAERAGIVLAAERLRAAGHTVKIVSAGSTPTLMFAKDEKTQYTLRDHWHDIVTDRRYVAVVTGEMEK
;
A
#
# COMPACT_ATOMS: atom_id res chain seq x y z
N MET A 1 3.06 -12.26 -12.51
CA MET A 1 3.75 -11.52 -13.59
C MET A 1 3.07 -10.17 -13.73
N THR A 2 3.81 -9.07 -13.68
CA THR A 2 3.27 -7.74 -13.97
C THR A 2 2.96 -7.66 -15.46
N THR A 3 1.84 -7.02 -15.81
CA THR A 3 1.58 -6.67 -17.20
C THR A 3 2.53 -5.54 -17.62
N PRO A 4 2.73 -5.28 -18.93
CA PRO A 4 3.53 -4.14 -19.36
C PRO A 4 3.07 -2.78 -18.80
N GLN A 5 1.81 -2.69 -18.35
CA GLN A 5 1.21 -1.50 -17.77
C GLN A 5 1.31 -1.44 -16.24
N GLY A 6 1.85 -2.44 -15.59
CA GLY A 6 1.90 -2.57 -14.14
C GLY A 6 1.05 -3.74 -13.65
N PRO A 7 0.77 -3.83 -12.36
CA PRO A 7 1.15 -2.91 -11.29
C PRO A 7 2.62 -3.05 -10.85
N ALA A 8 3.20 -1.99 -10.33
CA ALA A 8 4.54 -2.00 -9.74
C ALA A 8 4.62 -1.13 -8.49
N THR A 9 5.48 -1.54 -7.55
CA THR A 9 5.81 -0.76 -6.36
C THR A 9 7.18 -0.10 -6.56
N VAL A 10 7.28 1.17 -6.20
CA VAL A 10 8.50 1.96 -6.34
C VAL A 10 8.86 2.67 -5.03
N SER A 11 10.14 2.82 -4.78
CA SER A 11 10.68 3.49 -3.60
C SER A 11 11.03 4.96 -3.85
N THR A 12 11.13 5.36 -5.12
CA THR A 12 11.45 6.74 -5.50
C THR A 12 10.54 7.23 -6.63
N LEU A 13 10.31 8.55 -6.68
CA LEU A 13 9.60 9.16 -7.81
C LEU A 13 10.45 9.16 -9.09
N ALA A 14 11.77 8.98 -8.99
CA ALA A 14 12.62 8.75 -10.14
C ALA A 14 12.33 7.40 -10.80
N GLU A 15 12.15 6.33 -10.01
CA GLU A 15 11.69 5.03 -10.50
C GLU A 15 10.29 5.12 -11.10
N ALA A 16 9.35 5.81 -10.43
CA ALA A 16 8.02 6.02 -10.97
C ALA A 16 8.06 6.68 -12.35
N ARG A 17 8.91 7.68 -12.53
CA ARG A 17 9.14 8.35 -13.82
C ARG A 17 9.76 7.42 -14.85
N TYR A 18 10.76 6.64 -14.43
CA TYR A 18 11.44 5.69 -15.30
C TYR A 18 10.49 4.60 -15.84
N PHE A 19 9.71 4.01 -14.95
CA PHE A 19 8.74 2.97 -15.32
C PHE A 19 7.55 3.55 -16.09
N GLY A 20 7.02 4.70 -15.67
CA GLY A 20 5.93 5.38 -16.37
C GLY A 20 6.28 5.72 -17.82
N ALA A 21 7.50 6.19 -18.08
CA ALA A 21 7.99 6.44 -19.44
C ALA A 21 8.11 5.18 -20.30
N ARG A 22 8.01 3.98 -19.71
CA ARG A 22 8.05 2.68 -20.37
C ARG A 22 6.70 1.96 -20.39
N GLY A 23 5.62 2.68 -20.07
CA GLY A 23 4.26 2.16 -20.15
C GLY A 23 3.78 1.42 -18.89
N VAL A 24 4.56 1.40 -17.81
CA VAL A 24 4.09 0.90 -16.51
C VAL A 24 3.36 2.05 -15.82
N THR A 25 2.04 2.07 -15.92
CA THR A 25 1.22 3.19 -15.45
C THR A 25 0.64 2.97 -14.05
N ASP A 26 0.35 1.73 -13.68
CA ASP A 26 -0.20 1.38 -12.36
C ASP A 26 0.93 1.25 -11.34
N LEU A 27 1.08 2.28 -10.47
CA LEU A 27 2.22 2.42 -9.57
C LEU A 27 1.77 2.67 -8.12
N ILE A 28 2.49 2.08 -7.17
CA ILE A 28 2.43 2.45 -5.75
C ILE A 28 3.79 3.03 -5.34
N TYR A 29 3.80 4.28 -4.90
CA TYR A 29 4.97 4.86 -4.24
C TYR A 29 4.94 4.45 -2.76
N ALA A 30 5.71 3.41 -2.41
CA ALA A 30 5.66 2.74 -1.11
C ALA A 30 6.69 3.28 -0.12
N VAL A 31 6.78 4.60 -0.01
CA VAL A 31 7.51 5.31 1.03
C VAL A 31 6.59 6.43 1.53
N GLY A 32 6.48 6.60 2.86
CA GLY A 32 5.67 7.65 3.46
C GLY A 32 5.85 8.99 2.74
N ILE A 33 4.75 9.55 2.25
CA ILE A 33 4.83 10.71 1.36
C ILE A 33 5.24 11.97 2.12
N ALA A 34 6.30 12.61 1.70
CA ALA A 34 6.66 13.93 2.17
C ALA A 34 5.93 15.01 1.35
N PRO A 35 5.39 16.07 1.99
CA PRO A 35 4.62 17.11 1.30
C PRO A 35 5.32 17.74 0.10
N GLN A 36 6.64 17.86 0.15
CA GLN A 36 7.47 18.42 -0.93
C GLN A 36 7.43 17.58 -2.23
N LYS A 37 7.03 16.30 -2.13
CA LYS A 37 6.96 15.38 -3.27
C LYS A 37 5.60 15.40 -3.97
N LEU A 38 4.56 15.99 -3.37
CA LEU A 38 3.19 15.95 -3.89
C LEU A 38 3.07 16.63 -5.27
N ALA A 39 3.81 17.70 -5.50
CA ALA A 39 3.83 18.36 -6.81
C ALA A 39 4.34 17.42 -7.93
N GLU A 40 5.37 16.63 -7.64
CA GLU A 40 5.89 15.66 -8.62
C GLU A 40 4.92 14.48 -8.80
N VAL A 41 4.27 14.01 -7.73
CA VAL A 41 3.20 12.99 -7.83
C VAL A 41 2.08 13.51 -8.75
N SER A 42 1.58 14.71 -8.52
CA SER A 42 0.54 15.33 -9.35
C SER A 42 0.98 15.47 -10.82
N ARG A 43 2.23 15.89 -11.04
CA ARG A 43 2.82 15.98 -12.39
C ARG A 43 2.87 14.61 -13.08
N LEU A 44 3.31 13.57 -12.41
CA LEU A 44 3.36 12.21 -12.98
C LEU A 44 1.95 11.72 -13.31
N ARG A 45 0.96 12.01 -12.47
CA ARG A 45 -0.43 11.66 -12.73
C ARG A 45 -0.98 12.40 -13.96
N SER A 46 -0.67 13.67 -14.13
CA SER A 46 -1.09 14.44 -15.32
C SER A 46 -0.46 13.91 -16.61
N LEU A 47 0.65 13.18 -16.53
CA LEU A 47 1.29 12.48 -17.63
C LEU A 47 0.77 11.06 -17.87
N GLY A 48 -0.26 10.64 -17.13
CA GLY A 48 -0.93 9.36 -17.32
C GLY A 48 -0.50 8.23 -16.36
N ALA A 49 0.38 8.50 -15.39
CA ALA A 49 0.71 7.53 -14.36
C ALA A 49 -0.43 7.45 -13.33
N ASP A 50 -0.98 6.25 -13.10
CA ASP A 50 -1.90 5.98 -11.99
C ASP A 50 -1.09 5.65 -10.73
N ILE A 51 -0.37 6.67 -10.23
CA ILE A 51 0.47 6.54 -9.04
C ILE A 51 -0.36 6.79 -7.77
N LYS A 52 -0.29 5.82 -6.86
CA LYS A 52 -0.86 5.86 -5.52
C LYS A 52 0.26 6.12 -4.52
N ILE A 53 -0.04 6.83 -3.43
CA ILE A 53 0.92 7.13 -2.37
C ILE A 53 0.52 6.45 -1.07
N ILE A 54 1.46 6.32 -0.13
CA ILE A 54 1.19 5.83 1.22
C ILE A 54 1.42 6.93 2.26
N LEU A 55 0.68 6.84 3.36
CA LEU A 55 0.87 7.67 4.55
C LEU A 55 0.35 6.94 5.80
N ASP A 56 0.76 7.40 6.98
CA ASP A 56 0.54 6.74 8.26
C ASP A 56 -0.01 7.64 9.36
N SER A 57 -0.49 8.83 9.03
CA SER A 57 -0.99 9.76 10.04
C SER A 57 -2.07 10.69 9.53
N ALA A 58 -2.91 11.17 10.45
CA ALA A 58 -3.92 12.18 10.13
C ALA A 58 -3.28 13.53 9.73
N GLU A 59 -2.07 13.83 10.20
CA GLU A 59 -1.33 15.03 9.80
C GLU A 59 -0.93 14.94 8.33
N ALA A 60 -0.32 13.82 7.91
CA ALA A 60 0.03 13.59 6.52
C ALA A 60 -1.22 13.57 5.62
N ALA A 61 -2.33 12.96 6.08
CA ALA A 61 -3.59 12.96 5.36
C ALA A 61 -4.13 14.38 5.12
N ARG A 62 -4.12 15.24 6.15
CA ARG A 62 -4.50 16.66 6.01
C ARG A 62 -3.59 17.42 5.04
N ALA A 63 -2.28 17.16 5.08
CA ALA A 63 -1.34 17.80 4.18
C ALA A 63 -1.59 17.43 2.71
N VAL A 64 -1.91 16.16 2.42
CA VAL A 64 -2.29 15.70 1.09
C VAL A 64 -3.62 16.33 0.67
N SER A 65 -4.64 16.34 1.54
CA SER A 65 -5.94 16.95 1.27
C SER A 65 -5.83 18.45 0.95
N ALA A 66 -5.06 19.19 1.74
CA ALA A 66 -4.79 20.62 1.51
C ALA A 66 -4.07 20.87 0.17
N PHE A 67 -3.14 19.99 -0.19
CA PHE A 67 -2.49 20.04 -1.51
C PHE A 67 -3.50 19.79 -2.63
N CYS A 68 -4.30 18.73 -2.55
CA CYS A 68 -5.29 18.36 -3.56
C CYS A 68 -6.32 19.49 -3.76
N SER A 69 -6.82 20.07 -2.66
CA SER A 69 -7.75 21.20 -2.69
C SER A 69 -7.17 22.43 -3.40
N ARG A 70 -5.92 22.78 -3.07
CA ARG A 70 -5.24 23.94 -3.65
C ARG A 70 -4.95 23.77 -5.13
N GLU A 71 -4.43 22.59 -5.52
CA GLU A 71 -4.02 22.28 -6.90
C GLU A 71 -5.18 21.76 -7.76
N LYS A 72 -6.38 21.55 -7.17
CA LYS A 72 -7.56 20.96 -7.81
C LYS A 72 -7.24 19.63 -8.51
N THR A 73 -6.55 18.76 -7.80
CA THR A 73 -6.09 17.45 -8.28
C THR A 73 -6.60 16.34 -7.38
N THR A 74 -6.58 15.11 -7.88
CA THR A 74 -6.93 13.91 -7.12
C THR A 74 -5.71 13.04 -6.95
N ILE A 75 -5.45 12.58 -5.72
CA ILE A 75 -4.36 11.65 -5.39
C ILE A 75 -4.94 10.46 -4.61
N PRO A 76 -4.86 9.23 -5.15
CA PRO A 76 -5.25 8.03 -4.41
C PRO A 76 -4.20 7.68 -3.35
N VAL A 77 -4.69 7.33 -2.16
CA VAL A 77 -3.91 7.12 -0.95
C VAL A 77 -4.20 5.73 -0.39
N LEU A 78 -3.14 5.02 0.02
CA LEU A 78 -3.23 3.87 0.91
C LEU A 78 -2.73 4.27 2.30
N LEU A 79 -3.39 3.78 3.35
CA LEU A 79 -2.82 3.88 4.69
C LEU A 79 -1.78 2.78 4.88
N GLU A 80 -0.60 3.16 5.36
CA GLU A 80 0.46 2.22 5.74
C GLU A 80 0.14 1.63 7.11
N ILE A 81 0.18 0.30 7.21
CA ILE A 81 -0.17 -0.45 8.42
C ILE A 81 1.07 -1.11 8.98
N ASP A 82 1.35 -0.87 10.27
CA ASP A 82 2.42 -1.50 11.02
C ASP A 82 1.93 -2.79 11.68
N VAL A 83 2.32 -3.92 11.14
CA VAL A 83 1.90 -5.26 11.60
C VAL A 83 2.89 -5.92 12.55
N ASP A 84 4.11 -5.44 12.61
CA ASP A 84 5.20 -5.99 13.42
C ASP A 84 5.64 -5.06 14.58
N GLY A 85 5.22 -3.80 14.57
CA GLY A 85 5.46 -2.84 15.66
C GLY A 85 6.85 -2.19 15.62
N HIS A 86 7.61 -2.38 14.55
CA HIS A 86 8.98 -1.91 14.43
C HIS A 86 9.23 -1.02 13.20
N ARG A 87 8.26 -0.92 12.30
CA ARG A 87 8.35 -0.07 11.10
C ARG A 87 7.43 1.13 11.18
N SER A 88 7.34 1.84 10.07
CA SER A 88 6.34 2.88 9.85
C SER A 88 4.95 2.28 9.67
N GLY A 89 3.94 3.06 9.93
CA GLY A 89 2.56 2.68 9.74
C GLY A 89 1.71 2.86 11.00
N ILE A 90 0.42 2.72 10.81
CA ILE A 90 -0.57 2.75 11.88
C ILE A 90 -0.83 1.31 12.35
N ARG A 91 -0.87 1.09 13.67
CA ARG A 91 -1.25 -0.22 14.21
C ARG A 91 -2.63 -0.63 13.71
N PRO A 92 -2.84 -1.90 13.32
CA PRO A 92 -4.13 -2.38 12.80
C PRO A 92 -5.30 -2.12 13.75
N ASP A 93 -5.05 -2.26 15.06
CA ASP A 93 -5.98 -2.02 16.16
C ASP A 93 -5.89 -0.60 16.75
N GLY A 94 -4.95 0.21 16.26
CA GLY A 94 -4.67 1.56 16.76
C GLY A 94 -5.85 2.52 16.68
N ALA A 95 -5.88 3.48 17.61
CA ALA A 95 -6.91 4.51 17.64
C ALA A 95 -6.74 5.52 16.49
N GLU A 96 -5.56 5.62 15.93
CA GLU A 96 -5.18 6.59 14.88
C GLU A 96 -5.71 6.21 13.48
N LEU A 97 -6.10 4.94 13.27
CA LEU A 97 -6.50 4.43 11.95
C LEU A 97 -7.69 5.19 11.36
N LEU A 98 -8.77 5.29 12.11
CA LEU A 98 -9.98 5.97 11.65
C LEU A 98 -9.81 7.49 11.52
N PRO A 99 -9.14 8.19 12.47
CA PRO A 99 -8.79 9.60 12.29
C PRO A 99 -7.92 9.89 11.07
N ALA A 100 -6.97 9.01 10.73
CA ALA A 100 -6.15 9.17 9.52
C ALA A 100 -7.00 9.04 8.25
N ALA A 101 -7.89 8.05 8.19
CA ALA A 101 -8.81 7.88 7.08
C ALA A 101 -9.79 9.06 6.94
N ALA A 102 -10.37 9.51 8.06
CA ALA A 102 -11.33 10.63 8.09
C ALA A 102 -10.69 11.98 7.72
N ALA A 103 -9.37 12.11 7.83
CA ALA A 103 -8.64 13.32 7.45
C ALA A 103 -8.38 13.43 5.94
N LEU A 104 -8.63 12.36 5.17
CA LEU A 104 -8.56 12.37 3.72
C LEU A 104 -9.84 13.00 3.13
N ALA A 105 -9.69 14.08 2.40
CA ALA A 105 -10.77 14.88 1.82
C ALA A 105 -10.28 15.60 0.55
N ASP A 106 -11.19 16.35 -0.11
CA ASP A 106 -10.87 17.33 -1.14
C ASP A 106 -9.96 16.81 -2.29
N GLY A 107 -10.16 15.56 -2.72
CA GLY A 107 -9.37 14.94 -3.77
C GLY A 107 -8.25 14.02 -3.27
N ALA A 108 -7.97 13.98 -1.97
CA ALA A 108 -7.20 12.90 -1.36
C ALA A 108 -8.13 11.70 -1.13
N GLU A 109 -8.01 10.64 -1.91
CA GLU A 109 -8.95 9.53 -1.91
C GLU A 109 -8.36 8.30 -1.24
N LEU A 110 -8.97 7.82 -0.15
CA LEU A 110 -8.63 6.52 0.42
C LEU A 110 -9.02 5.43 -0.58
N VAL A 111 -8.02 4.69 -1.06
CA VAL A 111 -8.24 3.55 -1.97
C VAL A 111 -7.87 2.22 -1.36
N GLY A 112 -7.15 2.20 -0.23
CA GLY A 112 -6.76 0.95 0.39
C GLY A 112 -5.80 1.08 1.57
N VAL A 113 -5.22 -0.07 1.90
CA VAL A 113 -4.20 -0.23 2.94
C VAL A 113 -3.01 -0.99 2.37
N LEU A 114 -1.80 -0.74 2.92
CA LEU A 114 -0.58 -1.43 2.55
C LEU A 114 0.22 -1.77 3.80
N THR A 115 0.84 -2.94 3.82
CA THR A 115 1.80 -3.33 4.85
C THR A 115 2.99 -4.07 4.26
N HIS A 116 4.07 -4.13 5.04
CA HIS A 116 5.25 -4.93 4.75
C HIS A 116 5.85 -5.44 6.06
N ALA A 117 5.80 -6.75 6.28
CA ALA A 117 6.35 -7.40 7.48
C ALA A 117 7.88 -7.38 7.46
N GLY A 118 8.48 -6.30 7.94
CA GLY A 118 9.92 -6.10 7.97
C GLY A 118 10.66 -7.11 8.85
N ASP A 119 10.09 -7.47 9.98
CA ASP A 119 10.67 -8.43 10.93
C ASP A 119 10.81 -9.84 10.35
N SER A 120 10.07 -10.16 9.28
CA SER A 120 10.18 -11.45 8.59
C SER A 120 11.60 -11.74 8.05
N TYR A 121 12.40 -10.71 7.80
CA TYR A 121 13.80 -10.88 7.34
C TYR A 121 14.76 -11.29 8.47
N GLU A 122 14.37 -11.12 9.74
CA GLU A 122 15.14 -11.55 10.91
C GLU A 122 14.79 -12.97 11.34
N CYS A 123 13.71 -13.55 10.80
CA CYS A 123 13.28 -14.93 11.07
C CYS A 123 14.36 -15.94 10.64
N LYS A 124 14.62 -16.93 11.50
CA LYS A 124 15.66 -17.93 11.28
C LYS A 124 15.11 -19.31 10.96
N THR A 125 13.83 -19.52 11.18
CA THR A 125 13.15 -20.78 10.94
C THR A 125 11.91 -20.58 10.08
N THR A 126 11.52 -21.64 9.37
CA THR A 126 10.28 -21.64 8.59
C THR A 126 9.05 -21.33 9.45
N ALA A 127 9.01 -21.88 10.68
CA ALA A 127 7.90 -21.64 11.59
C ALA A 127 7.77 -20.15 12.00
N GLU A 128 8.89 -19.47 12.21
CA GLU A 128 8.89 -18.03 12.49
C GLU A 128 8.39 -17.23 11.28
N ILE A 129 8.80 -17.61 10.07
CA ILE A 129 8.33 -16.94 8.84
C ILE A 129 6.83 -17.18 8.62
N GLU A 130 6.33 -18.41 8.88
CA GLU A 130 4.92 -18.75 8.81
C GLU A 130 4.10 -17.92 9.82
N ALA A 131 4.60 -17.76 11.03
CA ALA A 131 3.97 -16.92 12.05
C ALA A 131 3.95 -15.43 11.65
N ALA A 132 5.06 -14.94 11.10
CA ALA A 132 5.14 -13.57 10.59
C ALA A 132 4.16 -13.34 9.41
N ALA A 133 4.04 -14.31 8.50
CA ALA A 133 3.11 -14.25 7.37
C ALA A 133 1.65 -14.19 7.84
N GLU A 134 1.28 -14.99 8.86
CA GLU A 134 -0.07 -14.95 9.42
C GLU A 134 -0.33 -13.64 10.18
N ALA A 135 0.64 -13.13 10.93
CA ALA A 135 0.52 -11.85 11.61
C ALA A 135 0.33 -10.69 10.61
N GLU A 136 1.10 -10.68 9.52
CA GLU A 136 0.98 -9.72 8.41
C GLU A 136 -0.42 -9.75 7.81
N ARG A 137 -0.90 -10.95 7.45
CA ARG A 137 -2.24 -11.15 6.89
C ARG A 137 -3.33 -10.70 7.85
N ALA A 138 -3.32 -11.20 9.09
CA ALA A 138 -4.35 -10.89 10.07
C ALA A 138 -4.40 -9.38 10.38
N GLY A 139 -3.25 -8.74 10.51
CA GLY A 139 -3.16 -7.31 10.79
C GLY A 139 -3.72 -6.46 9.65
N ILE A 140 -3.34 -6.72 8.41
CA ILE A 140 -3.82 -5.91 7.27
C ILE A 140 -5.33 -6.12 7.03
N VAL A 141 -5.84 -7.34 7.20
CA VAL A 141 -7.27 -7.65 7.09
C VAL A 141 -8.05 -6.92 8.18
N LEU A 142 -7.58 -6.96 9.44
CA LEU A 142 -8.21 -6.23 10.55
C LEU A 142 -8.32 -4.73 10.25
N ALA A 143 -7.25 -4.11 9.77
CA ALA A 143 -7.26 -2.69 9.41
C ALA A 143 -8.28 -2.39 8.30
N ALA A 144 -8.31 -3.21 7.25
CA ALA A 144 -9.24 -3.07 6.14
C ALA A 144 -10.71 -3.21 6.58
N GLU A 145 -11.01 -4.20 7.44
CA GLU A 145 -12.35 -4.43 7.96
C GLU A 145 -12.82 -3.29 8.87
N ARG A 146 -11.95 -2.76 9.73
CA ARG A 146 -12.25 -1.59 10.57
C ARG A 146 -12.59 -0.36 9.74
N LEU A 147 -11.83 -0.11 8.69
CA LEU A 147 -12.09 1.00 7.77
C LEU A 147 -13.42 0.82 7.02
N ARG A 148 -13.70 -0.40 6.53
CA ARG A 148 -14.98 -0.71 5.87
C ARG A 148 -16.17 -0.59 6.82
N ALA A 149 -16.04 -1.07 8.05
CA ALA A 149 -17.08 -0.93 9.09
C ALA A 149 -17.36 0.54 9.43
N ALA A 150 -16.38 1.42 9.29
CA ALA A 150 -16.52 2.88 9.45
C ALA A 150 -17.04 3.59 8.18
N GLY A 151 -17.40 2.84 7.12
CA GLY A 151 -17.99 3.38 5.89
C GLY A 151 -16.98 3.79 4.82
N HIS A 152 -15.69 3.52 5.01
CA HIS A 152 -14.69 3.81 4.00
C HIS A 152 -14.62 2.73 2.92
N THR A 153 -14.36 3.15 1.68
CA THR A 153 -14.12 2.23 0.56
C THR A 153 -12.65 1.78 0.58
N VAL A 154 -12.42 0.49 0.81
CA VAL A 154 -11.08 -0.12 0.77
C VAL A 154 -11.04 -1.12 -0.39
N LYS A 155 -10.54 -0.67 -1.54
CA LYS A 155 -10.42 -1.47 -2.78
C LYS A 155 -9.12 -2.27 -2.81
N ILE A 156 -8.06 -1.73 -2.20
CA ILE A 156 -6.71 -2.28 -2.21
C ILE A 156 -6.34 -2.76 -0.82
N VAL A 157 -5.96 -4.02 -0.71
CA VAL A 157 -5.31 -4.58 0.48
C VAL A 157 -4.00 -5.19 0.01
N SER A 158 -2.90 -4.46 0.22
CA SER A 158 -1.57 -4.86 -0.24
C SER A 158 -0.74 -5.35 0.94
N ALA A 159 -0.31 -6.60 0.88
CA ALA A 159 0.53 -7.22 1.89
C ALA A 159 1.64 -8.04 1.21
N GLY A 160 2.75 -8.20 1.88
CA GLY A 160 3.80 -9.12 1.46
C GLY A 160 5.20 -8.59 1.69
N SER A 161 6.03 -9.49 2.14
CA SER A 161 7.48 -9.43 2.05
C SER A 161 7.95 -10.67 1.30
N THR A 162 9.19 -10.69 0.81
CA THR A 162 9.70 -11.89 0.12
C THR A 162 9.63 -13.15 1.00
N PRO A 163 10.03 -13.11 2.29
CA PRO A 163 9.90 -14.28 3.15
C PRO A 163 8.46 -14.72 3.37
N THR A 164 7.56 -13.81 3.72
CA THR A 164 6.17 -14.16 4.07
C THR A 164 5.39 -14.68 2.89
N LEU A 165 5.61 -14.15 1.68
CA LEU A 165 4.93 -14.59 0.47
C LEU A 165 5.23 -16.05 0.13
N MET A 166 6.44 -16.52 0.42
CA MET A 166 6.87 -17.90 0.14
C MET A 166 6.26 -18.93 1.10
N PHE A 167 5.79 -18.50 2.26
CA PHE A 167 5.37 -19.38 3.36
C PHE A 167 3.93 -19.19 3.83
N ALA A 168 3.16 -18.38 3.13
CA ALA A 168 1.73 -18.24 3.38
C ALA A 168 1.01 -19.54 2.98
N LYS A 169 0.78 -20.44 3.95
CA LYS A 169 0.32 -21.82 3.68
C LYS A 169 -1.14 -22.09 3.91
N ASP A 170 -1.88 -21.18 4.56
CA ASP A 170 -3.26 -21.45 4.91
C ASP A 170 -4.19 -21.13 3.74
N GLU A 171 -4.87 -22.15 3.20
CA GLU A 171 -5.89 -21.97 2.16
C GLU A 171 -7.05 -21.07 2.61
N LYS A 172 -7.38 -21.05 3.91
CA LYS A 172 -8.35 -20.10 4.47
C LYS A 172 -7.80 -18.68 4.48
N THR A 173 -6.51 -18.55 4.74
CA THR A 173 -5.79 -17.28 4.66
C THR A 173 -5.73 -16.81 3.21
N GLN A 174 -5.41 -17.69 2.30
CA GLN A 174 -5.53 -17.45 0.86
C GLN A 174 -6.97 -17.18 0.44
N TYR A 175 -7.98 -17.76 1.09
CA TYR A 175 -9.38 -17.56 0.77
C TYR A 175 -9.90 -16.21 1.25
N THR A 176 -9.49 -15.73 2.41
CA THR A 176 -9.86 -14.40 2.93
C THR A 176 -9.05 -13.29 2.23
N LEU A 177 -7.79 -13.54 1.91
CA LEU A 177 -7.03 -12.75 0.93
C LEU A 177 -7.56 -12.97 -0.49
N ARG A 178 -8.07 -14.15 -0.87
CA ARG A 178 -8.66 -14.46 -2.16
C ARG A 178 -10.05 -13.88 -2.36
N ASP A 179 -10.88 -13.73 -1.37
CA ASP A 179 -12.17 -13.04 -1.51
C ASP A 179 -11.95 -11.53 -1.65
N HIS A 180 -10.96 -10.99 -0.96
CA HIS A 180 -10.47 -9.62 -1.19
C HIS A 180 -9.46 -9.56 -2.34
N TRP A 181 -8.68 -10.59 -2.54
CA TRP A 181 -7.73 -10.76 -3.63
C TRP A 181 -8.42 -11.18 -4.93
N HIS A 182 -9.61 -11.77 -4.88
CA HIS A 182 -10.43 -12.00 -6.07
C HIS A 182 -11.04 -10.71 -6.60
N ASP A 183 -11.46 -9.81 -5.72
CA ASP A 183 -11.82 -8.45 -6.11
C ASP A 183 -10.59 -7.66 -6.59
N ILE A 184 -9.43 -8.02 -6.11
CA ILE A 184 -8.11 -7.47 -6.41
C ILE A 184 -7.49 -8.11 -7.65
N VAL A 185 -7.56 -9.42 -7.84
CA VAL A 185 -6.92 -10.17 -8.95
C VAL A 185 -7.86 -10.35 -10.13
N THR A 186 -9.17 -10.39 -9.95
CA THR A 186 -10.14 -10.36 -11.06
C THR A 186 -10.30 -8.97 -11.64
N ASP A 187 -10.06 -7.93 -10.85
CA ASP A 187 -9.95 -6.54 -11.33
C ASP A 187 -8.52 -6.19 -11.81
N ARG A 188 -7.64 -7.17 -11.94
CA ARG A 188 -6.25 -7.08 -12.47
C ARG A 188 -5.32 -6.12 -11.72
N ARG A 189 -5.52 -5.89 -10.45
CA ARG A 189 -4.73 -4.89 -9.70
C ARG A 189 -4.13 -5.55 -8.47
N TYR A 190 -2.95 -6.25 -8.56
CA TYR A 190 -2.03 -6.25 -7.43
C TYR A 190 -0.74 -7.01 -7.57
N VAL A 191 0.19 -6.48 -6.81
CA VAL A 191 1.60 -6.67 -6.84
C VAL A 191 2.05 -7.52 -5.67
N ALA A 192 2.75 -8.59 -5.95
CA ALA A 192 3.81 -9.03 -5.05
C ALA A 192 4.94 -7.99 -5.13
N VAL A 193 5.35 -7.43 -4.00
CA VAL A 193 6.54 -6.58 -3.96
C VAL A 193 7.74 -7.48 -4.22
N VAL A 194 8.21 -7.51 -5.44
CA VAL A 194 9.51 -8.10 -5.75
C VAL A 194 10.54 -7.00 -5.52
N THR A 195 11.13 -6.97 -4.33
CA THR A 195 12.40 -6.27 -4.14
C THR A 195 13.51 -7.13 -4.74
N GLY A 196 13.68 -7.05 -6.05
CA GLY A 196 14.87 -7.57 -6.70
C GLY A 196 16.00 -6.57 -6.51
N GLU A 197 17.12 -6.99 -5.94
CA GLU A 197 18.37 -6.28 -6.12
C GLU A 197 18.65 -6.22 -7.63
N MET A 198 18.71 -5.01 -8.17
CA MET A 198 19.20 -4.83 -9.52
C MET A 198 20.72 -5.09 -9.48
N GLU A 199 21.15 -6.23 -10.00
CA GLU A 199 22.56 -6.42 -10.31
C GLU A 199 23.04 -5.27 -11.21
N LYS A 200 24.24 -4.78 -10.89
CA LYS A 200 24.91 -3.62 -11.51
C LYS A 200 25.21 -3.83 -12.99
#